data_cce6d3eecdd0124396c67fdf1b52e3fe
#
_entry.id   cce6d3eecdd0124396c67fdf1b52e3fe
#
_cell.length_a   1.000
_cell.length_b   1.000
_cell.length_c   1.000
_cell.angle_alpha   90.00
_cell.angle_beta   90.00
_cell.angle_gamma   90.00
#
_symmetry.space_group_name_H-M   'P 1'
#
loop_
_entity.id
_entity.type
_entity.pdbx_description
1 polymer ?
#
loop_
_entity_poly.entity_id
_entity_poly.type
_entity_poly.pdbx_seq_one_letter_code
_entity_poly.pdbx_strand_id
1 'polypeptide(L)'
;PKANKIHWELALPITKSPPDLTIDNRPSALNQSRYNASSVYEWNIDRMSEYNILGVLQQMTMAANAYKTQSGTSDKAIAEILIASFTGQLKGWWDHLLTKQQQLDILDSIQSDENGAPILDEFNSPIQDAVATLILTISLHFIGDPSHLRDKNAELLHNLRCRKLSEFQSYKTTFFTRLFLRDDANHTTWKEKFLAGLPTLLGENVKNSIKALYDNYIPYDELTYGELVSFVNKE
;
A
#
# COMPACT_ATOMS: atom_id res chain seq x y z
N PRO A 1 34.41 -2.41 24.56
CA PRO A 1 33.12 -1.78 24.65
C PRO A 1 32.05 -2.79 24.21
N LYS A 2 31.22 -3.19 25.17
CA LYS A 2 30.17 -4.22 24.96
C LYS A 2 28.94 -3.56 24.34
N ALA A 3 28.47 -4.10 23.21
CA ALA A 3 27.21 -3.69 22.61
C ALA A 3 26.05 -4.18 23.49
N ASN A 4 25.22 -3.25 23.99
CA ASN A 4 23.99 -3.55 24.69
C ASN A 4 22.95 -4.08 23.70
N LYS A 5 22.57 -5.34 23.86
CA LYS A 5 21.35 -5.90 23.23
C LYS A 5 20.13 -5.27 23.90
N ILE A 6 19.39 -4.46 23.16
CA ILE A 6 18.07 -3.97 23.60
C ILE A 6 17.07 -5.11 23.38
N HIS A 7 16.59 -5.69 24.45
CA HIS A 7 15.48 -6.64 24.47
C HIS A 7 14.17 -5.87 24.37
N TRP A 8 13.42 -6.04 23.26
CA TRP A 8 12.06 -5.57 23.14
C TRP A 8 11.11 -6.67 23.63
N GLU A 9 10.70 -6.62 24.89
CA GLU A 9 9.51 -7.32 25.37
C GLU A 9 8.31 -6.40 25.17
N LEU A 10 7.51 -6.71 24.15
CA LEU A 10 6.20 -6.10 23.94
C LEU A 10 5.19 -6.74 24.89
N ALA A 11 5.04 -6.19 26.09
CA ALA A 11 3.88 -6.43 26.93
C ALA A 11 2.69 -5.67 26.36
N LEU A 12 1.78 -6.36 25.67
CA LEU A 12 0.50 -5.79 25.26
C LEU A 12 -0.46 -5.77 26.46
N PRO A 13 -1.00 -4.61 26.86
CA PRO A 13 -2.04 -4.57 27.88
C PRO A 13 -3.34 -5.17 27.32
N ILE A 14 -3.90 -6.12 28.03
CA ILE A 14 -5.24 -6.67 27.78
C ILE A 14 -6.24 -5.57 28.12
N THR A 15 -6.72 -4.83 27.13
CA THR A 15 -7.83 -3.90 27.30
C THR A 15 -9.15 -4.59 27.01
N LYS A 16 -10.08 -4.50 27.99
CA LYS A 16 -11.46 -4.93 27.90
C LYS A 16 -12.14 -4.25 26.71
N SER A 17 -12.96 -5.03 25.99
CA SER A 17 -13.76 -4.56 24.85
C SER A 17 -14.61 -3.34 25.22
N PRO A 18 -14.64 -2.29 24.40
CA PRO A 18 -15.60 -1.19 24.56
C PRO A 18 -17.01 -1.65 24.17
N PRO A 19 -18.07 -0.98 24.71
CA PRO A 19 -19.45 -1.37 24.48
C PRO A 19 -19.86 -1.17 23.02
N ASP A 20 -20.72 -2.06 22.59
CA ASP A 20 -21.39 -2.24 21.32
C ASP A 20 -21.92 -0.91 20.74
N LEU A 21 -21.27 -0.40 19.73
CA LEU A 21 -21.83 0.59 18.82
C LEU A 21 -22.22 -0.17 17.55
N THR A 22 -23.51 -0.40 17.40
CA THR A 22 -24.12 -0.92 16.20
C THR A 22 -23.79 0.00 15.00
N ILE A 23 -22.69 -0.30 14.32
CA ILE A 23 -22.37 0.24 13.01
C ILE A 23 -22.79 -0.81 12.01
N ASP A 24 -23.65 -0.37 11.10
CA ASP A 24 -24.21 -1.04 9.93
C ASP A 24 -23.27 -2.13 9.37
N ASN A 25 -23.70 -3.38 9.47
CA ASN A 25 -23.02 -4.58 9.01
C ASN A 25 -23.01 -4.66 7.48
N ARG A 26 -22.26 -3.78 6.82
CA ARG A 26 -21.69 -4.11 5.53
C ARG A 26 -20.33 -4.75 5.77
N PRO A 27 -20.06 -5.96 5.29
CA PRO A 27 -18.73 -6.52 5.40
C PRO A 27 -17.77 -5.63 4.62
N SER A 28 -17.08 -4.76 5.34
CA SER A 28 -15.86 -4.15 4.87
C SER A 28 -14.91 -5.32 4.62
N ALA A 29 -14.64 -5.60 3.35
CA ALA A 29 -13.75 -6.68 2.91
C ALA A 29 -12.28 -6.34 3.18
N LEU A 30 -11.98 -5.88 4.37
CA LEU A 30 -10.68 -5.97 5.00
C LEU A 30 -10.69 -7.20 5.91
N ASN A 31 -10.89 -8.37 5.29
CA ASN A 31 -10.46 -9.60 5.90
C ASN A 31 -8.94 -9.51 6.03
N GLN A 32 -8.48 -9.02 7.19
CA GLN A 32 -7.19 -9.42 7.71
C GLN A 32 -7.29 -10.94 7.93
N SER A 33 -7.07 -11.70 6.88
CA SER A 33 -6.90 -13.13 6.96
C SER A 33 -5.68 -13.35 7.83
N ARG A 34 -5.92 -13.77 9.08
CA ARG A 34 -4.88 -14.33 9.93
C ARG A 34 -4.18 -15.37 9.09
N TYR A 35 -2.88 -15.22 8.94
CA TYR A 35 -2.01 -16.16 8.28
C TYR A 35 -2.20 -17.53 8.95
N ASN A 36 -3.02 -18.37 8.36
CA ASN A 36 -3.22 -19.72 8.78
C ASN A 36 -2.66 -20.60 7.68
N ALA A 37 -1.58 -21.32 7.93
CA ALA A 37 -0.86 -22.14 6.95
C ALA A 37 -1.73 -23.25 6.31
N SER A 38 -2.97 -23.41 6.76
CA SER A 38 -3.96 -24.33 6.23
C SER A 38 -5.08 -23.67 5.42
N SER A 39 -5.12 -22.33 5.29
CA SER A 39 -6.09 -21.67 4.42
C SER A 39 -5.53 -21.53 3.01
N VAL A 40 -6.19 -22.12 2.05
CA VAL A 40 -5.94 -21.84 0.63
C VAL A 40 -6.18 -20.35 0.40
N TYR A 41 -5.13 -19.62 0.02
CA TYR A 41 -5.26 -18.21 -0.34
C TYR A 41 -6.14 -18.13 -1.61
N GLU A 42 -7.23 -17.41 -1.53
CA GLU A 42 -8.05 -17.09 -2.69
C GLU A 42 -7.81 -15.64 -3.09
N TRP A 43 -7.38 -15.44 -4.33
CA TRP A 43 -7.20 -14.12 -4.91
C TRP A 43 -8.46 -13.73 -5.68
N ASN A 44 -9.18 -12.75 -5.13
CA ASN A 44 -10.40 -12.20 -5.70
C ASN A 44 -10.35 -10.69 -5.72
N ILE A 45 -10.77 -10.09 -6.84
CA ILE A 45 -10.83 -8.64 -7.03
C ILE A 45 -12.24 -8.14 -7.37
N ASP A 46 -13.24 -9.00 -7.24
CA ASP A 46 -14.62 -8.70 -7.59
C ASP A 46 -15.13 -7.49 -6.79
N ARG A 47 -15.71 -6.53 -7.50
CA ARG A 47 -16.29 -5.31 -6.93
C ARG A 47 -15.28 -4.44 -6.14
N MET A 48 -14.00 -4.64 -6.35
CA MET A 48 -12.96 -3.82 -5.73
C MET A 48 -12.72 -2.55 -6.54
N SER A 49 -12.38 -1.46 -5.85
CA SER A 49 -11.82 -0.27 -6.50
C SER A 49 -10.37 -0.55 -6.90
N GLU A 50 -9.86 0.22 -7.86
CA GLU A 50 -8.47 0.13 -8.34
C GLU A 50 -7.47 0.20 -7.16
N TYR A 51 -7.78 1.02 -6.18
CA TYR A 51 -6.99 1.15 -4.94
C TYR A 51 -6.93 -0.17 -4.14
N ASN A 52 -8.06 -0.85 -3.99
CA ASN A 52 -8.12 -2.13 -3.27
C ASN A 52 -7.46 -3.24 -4.07
N ILE A 53 -7.55 -3.21 -5.41
CA ILE A 53 -6.84 -4.15 -6.29
C ILE A 53 -5.33 -4.01 -6.09
N LEU A 54 -4.77 -2.78 -6.01
CA LEU A 54 -3.36 -2.59 -5.66
C LEU A 54 -2.98 -3.26 -4.34
N GLY A 55 -3.83 -3.15 -3.32
CA GLY A 55 -3.63 -3.83 -2.05
C GLY A 55 -3.57 -5.36 -2.18
N VAL A 56 -4.41 -5.95 -3.02
CA VAL A 56 -4.37 -7.39 -3.34
C VAL A 56 -3.07 -7.75 -4.07
N LEU A 57 -2.65 -6.95 -5.06
CA LEU A 57 -1.39 -7.18 -5.79
C LEU A 57 -0.17 -7.10 -4.88
N GLN A 58 -0.15 -6.17 -3.92
CA GLN A 58 0.89 -6.10 -2.90
C GLN A 58 0.92 -7.36 -2.02
N GLN A 59 -0.25 -7.86 -1.60
CA GLN A 59 -0.35 -9.11 -0.83
C GLN A 59 0.14 -10.31 -1.66
N MET A 60 -0.18 -10.38 -2.95
CA MET A 60 0.35 -11.41 -3.87
C MET A 60 1.86 -11.36 -3.94
N THR A 61 2.46 -10.15 -4.06
CA THR A 61 3.92 -9.95 -4.05
C THR A 61 4.55 -10.44 -2.74
N MET A 62 3.94 -10.10 -1.60
CA MET A 62 4.41 -10.55 -0.28
C MET A 62 4.34 -12.07 -0.14
N ALA A 63 3.25 -12.70 -0.59
CA ALA A 63 3.09 -14.14 -0.57
C ALA A 63 4.13 -14.82 -1.48
N ALA A 64 4.35 -14.30 -2.68
CA ALA A 64 5.37 -14.80 -3.60
C ALA A 64 6.77 -14.74 -2.99
N ASN A 65 7.14 -13.62 -2.37
CA ASN A 65 8.43 -13.47 -1.69
C ASN A 65 8.58 -14.45 -0.52
N ALA A 66 7.52 -14.73 0.22
CA ALA A 66 7.54 -15.73 1.29
C ALA A 66 7.79 -17.14 0.74
N TYR A 67 7.13 -17.54 -0.36
CA TYR A 67 7.40 -18.82 -1.03
C TYR A 67 8.85 -18.92 -1.54
N LYS A 68 9.35 -17.84 -2.17
CA LYS A 68 10.73 -17.79 -2.68
C LYS A 68 11.76 -17.99 -1.58
N THR A 69 11.55 -17.39 -0.42
CA THR A 69 12.46 -17.45 0.73
C THR A 69 12.41 -18.80 1.46
N GLN A 70 11.21 -19.40 1.60
CA GLN A 70 11.04 -20.62 2.40
C GLN A 70 11.42 -21.90 1.66
N SER A 71 11.14 -21.98 0.36
CA SER A 71 11.22 -23.24 -0.39
C SER A 71 12.26 -23.28 -1.49
N GLY A 72 12.91 -22.17 -1.83
CA GLY A 72 13.78 -22.08 -3.00
C GLY A 72 13.04 -22.40 -4.31
N THR A 73 11.71 -22.24 -4.31
CA THR A 73 10.84 -22.54 -5.44
C THR A 73 11.13 -21.57 -6.60
N SER A 74 11.11 -22.06 -7.85
CA SER A 74 11.31 -21.21 -9.02
C SER A 74 10.20 -20.15 -9.15
N ASP A 75 10.54 -19.01 -9.73
CA ASP A 75 9.59 -17.90 -9.90
C ASP A 75 8.36 -18.31 -10.72
N LYS A 76 8.56 -19.14 -11.75
CA LYS A 76 7.48 -19.75 -12.54
C LYS A 76 6.54 -20.60 -11.68
N ALA A 77 7.06 -21.48 -10.84
CA ALA A 77 6.22 -22.33 -9.99
C ALA A 77 5.46 -21.50 -8.93
N ILE A 78 6.04 -20.41 -8.44
CA ILE A 78 5.36 -19.46 -7.56
C ILE A 78 4.20 -18.77 -8.31
N ALA A 79 4.43 -18.31 -9.54
CA ALA A 79 3.36 -17.74 -10.37
C ALA A 79 2.22 -18.74 -10.60
N GLU A 80 2.53 -20.00 -10.86
CA GLU A 80 1.53 -21.08 -11.00
C GLU A 80 0.71 -21.30 -9.72
N ILE A 81 1.34 -21.23 -8.54
CA ILE A 81 0.66 -21.30 -7.23
C ILE A 81 -0.31 -20.14 -7.05
N LEU A 82 0.12 -18.92 -7.39
CA LEU A 82 -0.74 -17.73 -7.31
C LEU A 82 -1.94 -17.87 -8.25
N ILE A 83 -1.73 -18.31 -9.49
CA ILE A 83 -2.76 -18.50 -10.50
C ILE A 83 -3.76 -19.60 -10.09
N ALA A 84 -3.28 -20.70 -9.51
CA ALA A 84 -4.14 -21.77 -9.00
C ALA A 84 -5.13 -21.30 -7.92
N SER A 85 -4.80 -20.19 -7.26
CA SER A 85 -5.62 -19.57 -6.21
C SER A 85 -6.53 -18.45 -6.74
N PHE A 86 -6.60 -18.21 -8.05
CA PHE A 86 -7.48 -17.19 -8.64
C PHE A 86 -8.94 -17.60 -8.57
N THR A 87 -9.79 -16.64 -8.22
CA THR A 87 -11.26 -16.77 -8.21
C THR A 87 -11.89 -15.55 -8.89
N GLY A 88 -13.19 -15.62 -9.15
CA GLY A 88 -13.95 -14.50 -9.73
C GLY A 88 -13.36 -13.97 -11.04
N GLN A 89 -13.20 -12.65 -11.13
CA GLN A 89 -12.72 -11.95 -12.32
C GLN A 89 -11.29 -12.34 -12.70
N LEU A 90 -10.40 -12.55 -11.72
CA LEU A 90 -9.03 -13.00 -12.01
C LEU A 90 -9.00 -14.36 -12.70
N LYS A 91 -9.83 -15.30 -12.21
CA LYS A 91 -9.94 -16.61 -12.85
C LYS A 91 -10.51 -16.52 -14.25
N GLY A 92 -11.58 -15.76 -14.45
CA GLY A 92 -12.18 -15.55 -15.76
C GLY A 92 -11.21 -14.89 -16.75
N TRP A 93 -10.43 -13.90 -16.28
CA TRP A 93 -9.40 -13.26 -17.07
C TRP A 93 -8.31 -14.25 -17.50
N TRP A 94 -7.79 -15.04 -16.58
CA TRP A 94 -6.74 -16.01 -16.88
C TRP A 94 -7.24 -17.13 -17.83
N ASP A 95 -8.39 -17.73 -17.52
CA ASP A 95 -8.87 -18.92 -18.22
C ASP A 95 -9.50 -18.63 -19.59
N HIS A 96 -10.11 -17.44 -19.76
CA HIS A 96 -10.95 -17.14 -20.92
C HIS A 96 -10.49 -15.97 -21.77
N LEU A 97 -9.86 -14.97 -21.16
CA LEU A 97 -9.42 -13.78 -21.89
C LEU A 97 -8.01 -13.94 -22.46
N LEU A 98 -7.08 -14.50 -21.67
CA LEU A 98 -5.72 -14.72 -22.13
C LEU A 98 -5.63 -15.93 -23.05
N THR A 99 -4.93 -15.75 -24.19
CA THR A 99 -4.57 -16.87 -25.05
C THR A 99 -3.52 -17.76 -24.38
N LYS A 100 -3.42 -19.01 -24.79
CA LYS A 100 -2.39 -19.93 -24.29
C LYS A 100 -0.98 -19.39 -24.47
N GLN A 101 -0.74 -18.69 -25.57
CA GLN A 101 0.58 -18.06 -25.83
C GLN A 101 0.85 -16.97 -24.80
N GLN A 102 -0.10 -16.06 -24.52
CA GLN A 102 0.06 -15.02 -23.51
C GLN A 102 0.28 -15.57 -22.11
N GLN A 103 -0.41 -16.67 -21.76
CA GLN A 103 -0.17 -17.37 -20.49
C GLN A 103 1.27 -17.90 -20.41
N LEU A 104 1.78 -18.49 -21.48
CA LEU A 104 3.17 -18.97 -21.53
C LEU A 104 4.17 -17.81 -21.50
N ASP A 105 3.92 -16.73 -22.24
CA ASP A 105 4.76 -15.54 -22.25
C ASP A 105 4.93 -14.93 -20.83
N ILE A 106 3.85 -14.96 -20.02
CA ILE A 106 3.91 -14.52 -18.62
C ILE A 106 4.72 -15.51 -17.77
N LEU A 107 4.47 -16.81 -17.91
CA LEU A 107 5.10 -17.84 -17.09
C LEU A 107 6.58 -18.06 -17.40
N ASP A 108 6.98 -17.83 -18.65
CA ASP A 108 8.35 -18.01 -19.12
C ASP A 108 9.12 -16.67 -19.21
N SER A 109 8.57 -15.60 -18.65
CA SER A 109 9.22 -14.28 -18.66
C SER A 109 10.51 -14.27 -17.85
N ILE A 110 11.48 -13.49 -18.36
CA ILE A 110 12.81 -13.31 -17.78
C ILE A 110 13.09 -11.83 -17.58
N GLN A 111 13.91 -11.50 -16.61
CA GLN A 111 14.38 -10.14 -16.42
C GLN A 111 15.24 -9.69 -17.58
N SER A 112 14.98 -8.48 -18.07
CA SER A 112 15.72 -7.86 -19.15
C SER A 112 16.22 -6.49 -18.72
N ASP A 113 17.37 -6.07 -19.25
CA ASP A 113 17.89 -4.73 -19.07
C ASP A 113 17.15 -3.70 -19.96
N GLU A 114 17.57 -2.43 -19.90
CA GLU A 114 16.99 -1.35 -20.70
C GLU A 114 17.10 -1.56 -22.22
N ASN A 115 18.03 -2.42 -22.67
CA ASN A 115 18.25 -2.75 -24.08
C ASN A 115 17.51 -4.01 -24.51
N GLY A 116 16.78 -4.67 -23.58
CA GLY A 116 16.07 -5.93 -23.83
C GLY A 116 16.96 -7.18 -23.76
N ALA A 117 18.21 -7.05 -23.30
CA ALA A 117 19.08 -8.20 -23.09
C ALA A 117 18.75 -8.90 -21.75
N PRO A 118 18.72 -10.25 -21.71
CA PRO A 118 18.41 -10.99 -20.48
C PRO A 118 19.47 -10.75 -19.40
N ILE A 119 18.98 -10.50 -18.16
CA ILE A 119 19.85 -10.41 -16.99
C ILE A 119 20.15 -11.85 -16.53
N LEU A 120 21.43 -12.14 -16.30
CA LEU A 120 21.91 -13.47 -15.92
C LEU A 120 22.25 -13.50 -14.44
N ASP A 121 22.06 -14.66 -13.81
CA ASP A 121 22.49 -14.94 -12.44
C ASP A 121 24.01 -15.31 -12.38
N GLU A 122 24.48 -15.65 -11.18
CA GLU A 122 25.85 -16.07 -10.94
C GLU A 122 26.26 -17.35 -11.71
N PHE A 123 25.27 -18.13 -12.18
CA PHE A 123 25.45 -19.35 -12.96
C PHE A 123 25.27 -19.14 -14.46
N ASN A 124 25.20 -17.89 -14.92
CA ASN A 124 24.98 -17.52 -16.30
C ASN A 124 23.62 -17.99 -16.87
N SER A 125 22.61 -18.16 -16.00
CA SER A 125 21.24 -18.51 -16.34
C SER A 125 20.34 -17.27 -16.30
N PRO A 126 19.36 -17.12 -17.22
CA PRO A 126 18.42 -15.99 -17.19
C PRO A 126 17.61 -15.97 -15.89
N ILE A 127 17.54 -14.80 -15.26
CA ILE A 127 16.73 -14.61 -14.05
C ILE A 127 15.25 -14.62 -14.45
N GLN A 128 14.47 -15.51 -13.86
CA GLN A 128 13.02 -15.61 -14.08
C GLN A 128 12.28 -14.41 -13.47
N ASP A 129 11.22 -13.95 -14.15
CA ASP A 129 10.40 -12.79 -13.77
C ASP A 129 8.89 -13.03 -13.89
N ALA A 130 8.47 -14.28 -13.82
CA ALA A 130 7.08 -14.70 -14.02
C ALA A 130 6.10 -14.01 -13.04
N VAL A 131 6.49 -13.89 -11.77
CA VAL A 131 5.64 -13.27 -10.73
C VAL A 131 5.48 -11.78 -10.99
N ALA A 132 6.55 -11.06 -11.25
CA ALA A 132 6.47 -9.62 -11.49
C ALA A 132 5.71 -9.32 -12.79
N THR A 133 5.94 -10.10 -13.84
CA THR A 133 5.21 -10.00 -15.11
C THR A 133 3.72 -10.30 -14.92
N LEU A 134 3.35 -11.32 -14.15
CA LEU A 134 1.96 -11.63 -13.82
C LEU A 134 1.28 -10.45 -13.12
N ILE A 135 1.90 -9.93 -12.06
CA ILE A 135 1.36 -8.81 -11.27
C ILE A 135 1.24 -7.54 -12.13
N LEU A 136 2.25 -7.24 -12.94
CA LEU A 136 2.21 -6.10 -13.86
C LEU A 136 1.07 -6.26 -14.87
N THR A 137 0.91 -7.44 -15.46
CA THR A 137 -0.15 -7.70 -16.45
C THR A 137 -1.54 -7.57 -15.83
N ILE A 138 -1.75 -8.07 -14.61
CA ILE A 138 -3.00 -7.86 -13.86
C ILE A 138 -3.22 -6.37 -13.61
N SER A 139 -2.19 -5.65 -13.15
CA SER A 139 -2.27 -4.21 -12.90
C SER A 139 -2.68 -3.45 -14.15
N LEU A 140 -2.02 -3.68 -15.27
CA LEU A 140 -2.32 -3.02 -16.54
C LEU A 140 -3.73 -3.33 -17.04
N HIS A 141 -4.21 -4.56 -16.82
CA HIS A 141 -5.53 -4.97 -17.29
C HIS A 141 -6.68 -4.42 -16.45
N PHE A 142 -6.57 -4.46 -15.13
CA PHE A 142 -7.68 -4.12 -14.21
C PHE A 142 -7.60 -2.70 -13.66
N ILE A 143 -6.43 -2.09 -13.65
CA ILE A 143 -6.19 -0.74 -13.11
C ILE A 143 -5.88 0.23 -14.24
N GLY A 144 -5.16 -0.22 -15.27
CA GLY A 144 -4.65 0.58 -16.36
C GLY A 144 -3.30 1.22 -16.02
N ASP A 145 -3.00 2.37 -16.63
CA ASP A 145 -1.73 3.06 -16.44
C ASP A 145 -1.61 3.54 -14.98
N PRO A 146 -0.56 3.13 -14.24
CA PRO A 146 -0.32 3.59 -12.86
C PRO A 146 -0.16 5.12 -12.73
N SER A 147 0.24 5.81 -13.79
CA SER A 147 0.32 7.28 -13.80
C SER A 147 -1.04 7.91 -13.51
N HIS A 148 -2.10 7.34 -14.06
CA HIS A 148 -3.47 7.85 -13.88
C HIS A 148 -3.94 7.73 -12.41
N LEU A 149 -3.53 6.68 -11.70
CA LEU A 149 -3.82 6.54 -10.27
C LEU A 149 -3.05 7.56 -9.44
N ARG A 150 -1.84 7.89 -9.84
CA ARG A 150 -1.00 8.90 -9.22
C ARG A 150 -1.67 10.28 -9.28
N ASP A 151 -2.18 10.65 -10.45
CA ASP A 151 -2.87 11.91 -10.68
C ASP A 151 -4.20 11.96 -9.91
N LYS A 152 -4.99 10.89 -9.97
CA LYS A 152 -6.24 10.75 -9.23
C LYS A 152 -6.03 10.82 -7.71
N ASN A 153 -4.97 10.20 -7.19
CA ASN A 153 -4.61 10.31 -5.77
C ASN A 153 -4.17 11.72 -5.38
N ALA A 154 -3.43 12.40 -6.25
CA ALA A 154 -3.06 13.80 -6.03
C ALA A 154 -4.30 14.70 -5.98
N GLU A 155 -5.22 14.54 -6.91
CA GLU A 155 -6.48 15.29 -6.96
C GLU A 155 -7.33 15.05 -5.70
N LEU A 156 -7.47 13.79 -5.29
CA LEU A 156 -8.20 13.43 -4.07
C LEU A 156 -7.58 14.03 -2.81
N LEU A 157 -6.25 14.04 -2.70
CA LEU A 157 -5.53 14.69 -1.60
C LEU A 157 -5.71 16.21 -1.63
N HIS A 158 -5.70 16.83 -2.84
CA HIS A 158 -5.92 18.27 -3.00
C HIS A 158 -7.31 18.69 -2.57
N ASN A 159 -8.32 17.87 -2.77
CA ASN A 159 -9.71 18.15 -2.46
C ASN A 159 -10.12 17.69 -1.04
N LEU A 160 -9.28 16.91 -0.36
CA LEU A 160 -9.59 16.40 0.97
C LEU A 160 -9.59 17.53 2.00
N ARG A 161 -10.66 17.62 2.78
CA ARG A 161 -10.87 18.63 3.83
C ARG A 161 -11.43 17.98 5.10
N CYS A 162 -10.91 18.41 6.23
CA CYS A 162 -11.49 18.17 7.55
C CYS A 162 -12.52 19.28 7.81
N ARG A 163 -13.81 18.97 7.76
CA ARG A 163 -14.87 20.00 7.93
C ARG A 163 -15.12 20.32 9.40
N LYS A 164 -14.97 19.33 10.27
CA LYS A 164 -15.21 19.43 11.71
C LYS A 164 -14.07 18.76 12.47
N LEU A 165 -13.78 19.23 13.67
CA LEU A 165 -12.77 18.65 14.54
C LEU A 165 -13.04 17.17 14.85
N SER A 166 -14.31 16.79 15.02
CA SER A 166 -14.71 15.39 15.22
C SER A 166 -14.32 14.45 14.07
N GLU A 167 -14.09 14.98 12.88
CA GLU A 167 -13.70 14.23 11.68
C GLU A 167 -12.17 14.15 11.52
N PHE A 168 -11.38 14.75 12.43
CA PHE A 168 -9.92 14.83 12.28
C PHE A 168 -9.27 13.47 12.16
N GLN A 169 -9.69 12.47 12.92
CA GLN A 169 -9.11 11.12 12.83
C GLN A 169 -9.37 10.48 11.44
N SER A 170 -10.59 10.63 10.92
CA SER A 170 -10.93 10.14 9.59
C SER A 170 -10.15 10.88 8.50
N TYR A 171 -10.06 12.21 8.61
CA TYR A 171 -9.26 13.05 7.73
C TYR A 171 -7.78 12.62 7.72
N LYS A 172 -7.17 12.52 8.91
CA LYS A 172 -5.78 12.09 9.09
C LYS A 172 -5.51 10.73 8.46
N THR A 173 -6.35 9.74 8.79
CA THR A 173 -6.21 8.37 8.27
C THR A 173 -6.33 8.36 6.76
N THR A 174 -7.36 9.00 6.19
CA THR A 174 -7.56 9.07 4.73
C THR A 174 -6.41 9.79 4.03
N PHE A 175 -5.94 10.91 4.61
CA PHE A 175 -4.83 11.67 4.06
C PHE A 175 -3.54 10.83 4.00
N PHE A 176 -3.15 10.21 5.11
CA PHE A 176 -1.91 9.44 5.19
C PHE A 176 -1.96 8.14 4.38
N THR A 177 -3.10 7.45 4.37
CA THR A 177 -3.27 6.24 3.55
C THR A 177 -3.00 6.52 2.07
N ARG A 178 -3.44 7.68 1.56
CA ARG A 178 -3.22 8.07 0.16
C ARG A 178 -1.84 8.67 -0.09
N LEU A 179 -1.36 9.44 0.89
CA LEU A 179 -0.07 10.12 0.80
C LEU A 179 1.10 9.14 0.72
N PHE A 180 1.14 8.15 1.62
CA PHE A 180 2.26 7.20 1.70
C PHE A 180 2.32 6.19 0.55
N LEU A 181 1.36 6.24 -0.37
CA LEU A 181 1.44 5.55 -1.67
C LEU A 181 2.21 6.35 -2.73
N ARG A 182 2.67 7.55 -2.40
CA ARG A 182 3.34 8.46 -3.31
C ARG A 182 4.83 8.49 -3.03
N ASP A 183 5.63 8.53 -4.08
CA ASP A 183 7.10 8.65 -3.99
C ASP A 183 7.51 10.02 -3.44
N ASP A 184 6.67 11.05 -3.68
CA ASP A 184 6.87 12.43 -3.25
C ASP A 184 6.20 12.74 -1.89
N ALA A 185 5.83 11.72 -1.10
CA ALA A 185 5.09 11.87 0.16
C ALA A 185 5.74 12.85 1.15
N ASN A 186 7.07 12.97 1.14
CA ASN A 186 7.79 13.86 2.06
C ASN A 186 7.94 15.30 1.54
N HIS A 187 7.43 15.62 0.34
CA HIS A 187 7.52 16.96 -0.21
C HIS A 187 6.75 17.97 0.64
N THR A 188 7.30 19.16 0.84
CA THR A 188 6.76 20.26 1.67
C THR A 188 5.32 20.62 1.32
N THR A 189 4.97 20.58 0.03
CA THR A 189 3.61 20.86 -0.48
C THR A 189 2.55 19.99 0.20
N TRP A 190 2.84 18.72 0.48
CA TRP A 190 1.88 17.82 1.14
C TRP A 190 1.72 18.14 2.62
N LYS A 191 2.78 18.58 3.29
CA LYS A 191 2.72 19.04 4.69
C LYS A 191 1.92 20.32 4.82
N GLU A 192 2.13 21.28 3.90
CA GLU A 192 1.28 22.47 3.80
C GLU A 192 -0.19 22.12 3.54
N LYS A 193 -0.43 21.18 2.63
CA LYS A 193 -1.76 20.73 2.26
C LYS A 193 -2.49 20.06 3.41
N PHE A 194 -1.77 19.27 4.22
CA PHE A 194 -2.30 18.67 5.43
C PHE A 194 -2.84 19.73 6.40
N LEU A 195 -2.09 20.78 6.67
CA LEU A 195 -2.55 21.88 7.53
C LEU A 195 -3.64 22.73 6.89
N ALA A 196 -3.56 22.97 5.58
CA ALA A 196 -4.58 23.72 4.83
C ALA A 196 -5.92 22.98 4.71
N GLY A 197 -5.91 21.66 4.89
CA GLY A 197 -7.12 20.84 4.92
C GLY A 197 -7.88 20.85 6.24
N LEU A 198 -7.32 21.42 7.30
CA LEU A 198 -7.96 21.53 8.61
C LEU A 198 -9.07 22.62 8.61
N PRO A 199 -10.00 22.59 9.58
CA PRO A 199 -10.91 23.72 9.79
C PRO A 199 -10.12 25.01 9.96
N THR A 200 -10.58 26.10 9.34
CA THR A 200 -9.80 27.36 9.19
C THR A 200 -9.22 27.86 10.52
N LEU A 201 -10.05 27.94 11.56
CA LEU A 201 -9.59 28.43 12.86
C LEU A 201 -8.53 27.52 13.49
N LEU A 202 -8.74 26.19 13.45
CA LEU A 202 -7.77 25.22 13.95
C LEU A 202 -6.46 25.26 13.15
N GLY A 203 -6.56 25.31 11.82
CA GLY A 203 -5.38 25.40 10.96
C GLY A 203 -4.56 26.66 11.19
N GLU A 204 -5.19 27.80 11.48
CA GLU A 204 -4.51 29.05 11.83
C GLU A 204 -3.84 28.96 13.21
N ASN A 205 -4.53 28.43 14.22
CA ASN A 205 -3.97 28.25 15.55
C ASN A 205 -2.74 27.34 15.49
N VAL A 206 -2.83 26.19 14.83
CA VAL A 206 -1.70 25.27 14.65
C VAL A 206 -0.53 25.96 13.96
N LYS A 207 -0.76 26.69 12.89
CA LYS A 207 0.30 27.44 12.20
C LYS A 207 0.95 28.49 13.10
N ASN A 208 0.15 29.19 13.92
CA ASN A 208 0.67 30.19 14.85
C ASN A 208 1.47 29.54 15.98
N SER A 209 1.04 28.38 16.49
CA SER A 209 1.78 27.61 17.49
C SER A 209 3.12 27.10 16.96
N ILE A 210 3.17 26.66 15.69
CA ILE A 210 4.45 26.29 15.05
C ILE A 210 5.33 27.53 14.89
N LYS A 211 4.81 28.63 14.35
CA LYS A 211 5.56 29.87 14.16
C LYS A 211 6.15 30.43 15.46
N ALA A 212 5.41 30.29 16.56
CA ALA A 212 5.90 30.73 17.87
C ALA A 212 7.14 29.96 18.36
N LEU A 213 7.34 28.72 17.88
CA LEU A 213 8.51 27.89 18.22
C LEU A 213 9.67 28.04 17.24
N TYR A 214 9.41 28.53 16.02
CA TYR A 214 10.38 28.58 14.92
C TYR A 214 10.51 29.99 14.34
N ASP A 215 10.74 31.00 15.16
CA ASP A 215 11.03 32.37 14.76
C ASP A 215 10.10 32.96 13.69
N ASN A 216 8.79 32.75 13.85
CA ASN A 216 7.74 33.19 12.93
C ASN A 216 7.77 32.52 11.53
N TYR A 217 8.44 31.37 11.40
CA TYR A 217 8.55 30.55 10.18
C TYR A 217 7.97 29.15 10.43
N ILE A 218 7.53 28.45 9.37
CA ILE A 218 7.11 27.04 9.44
C ILE A 218 8.11 26.21 8.62
N PRO A 219 9.00 25.44 9.27
CA PRO A 219 10.00 24.62 8.58
C PRO A 219 9.39 23.30 8.07
N TYR A 220 8.61 23.36 7.00
CA TYR A 220 7.92 22.18 6.44
C TYR A 220 8.89 21.09 5.96
N ASP A 221 10.11 21.44 5.60
CA ASP A 221 11.19 20.53 5.22
C ASP A 221 11.71 19.71 6.41
N GLU A 222 11.78 20.32 7.59
CA GLU A 222 12.28 19.68 8.81
C GLU A 222 11.20 18.93 9.59
N LEU A 223 9.97 19.48 9.61
CA LEU A 223 8.87 18.90 10.38
C LEU A 223 8.40 17.55 9.81
N THR A 224 8.27 16.59 10.69
CA THR A 224 7.63 15.30 10.37
C THR A 224 6.09 15.40 10.41
N TYR A 225 5.39 14.47 9.77
CA TYR A 225 3.92 14.39 9.90
C TYR A 225 3.46 14.09 11.32
N GLY A 226 4.25 13.34 12.10
CA GLY A 226 3.97 13.07 13.50
C GLY A 226 3.98 14.33 14.35
N GLU A 227 4.93 15.23 14.12
CA GLU A 227 5.01 16.54 14.79
C GLU A 227 3.83 17.43 14.38
N LEU A 228 3.48 17.50 13.09
CA LEU A 228 2.30 18.23 12.63
C LEU A 228 1.02 17.74 13.32
N VAL A 229 0.83 16.42 13.42
CA VAL A 229 -0.31 15.83 14.16
C VAL A 229 -0.26 16.17 15.64
N SER A 230 0.93 16.21 16.23
CA SER A 230 1.11 16.57 17.65
C SER A 230 0.71 18.01 17.92
N PHE A 231 1.01 18.93 17.00
CA PHE A 231 0.54 20.32 17.07
C PHE A 231 -0.98 20.40 16.97
N VAL A 232 -1.58 19.68 16.03
CA VAL A 232 -3.06 19.65 15.89
C VAL A 232 -3.76 19.12 17.13
N ASN A 233 -3.19 18.12 17.80
CA ASN A 233 -3.77 17.53 19.00
C ASN A 233 -3.61 18.41 20.26
N LYS A 234 -2.76 19.43 20.25
CA LYS A 234 -2.55 20.37 21.35
C LYS A 234 -3.53 21.53 21.32
N GLU A 235 -4.06 21.85 20.15
CA GLU A 235 -5.04 22.92 19.95
C GLU A 235 -6.49 22.40 20.06
#